data_926f28dc2b37625b4b75c7cf45f0b5cf
#
_entry.id   926f28dc2b37625b4b75c7cf45f0b5cf
#
_cell.length_a   1.000
_cell.length_b   1.000
_cell.length_c   1.000
_cell.angle_alpha   90.00
_cell.angle_beta   90.00
_cell.angle_gamma   90.00
#
_symmetry.space_group_name_H-M   'P 1'
#
loop_
_entity.id
_entity.type
_entity.pdbx_description
1 polymer ?
#
loop_
_entity_poly.entity_id
_entity_poly.type
_entity_poly.pdbx_seq_one_letter_code
_entity_poly.pdbx_strand_id
1 'polypeptide(L)'
;MEKKHWVNRALGGFAAIALLSGSSLAMAAKTVDGPRVHWDYALWGKPRAITTYLTNLEKWLPERTGGKFTLQIHWGTLSKPRAVLDNIKAGSFQGGAFCASYYPGKLSAHTGLDLPFLPIKGLNMLRAVTHAYYEHPVLKKEMQRWNARFYMSSLLPLYEIVGKGDRPKTLSDFKGMRIRALGQQGKAMEKLGAVPTSVPAPEVYTSMDRGLLDAVGFAYYAHQSYRTFELGDWFTSGLAVGSIACGSMFNNDDWNALPKQYQDLLLEFRDSEAGYPAHIAALEAAEKSTPAEFVKAGLTEWKVDKGERAEFEKMGGKPVWEDWAKAMDKEGYDGQDLLKSIFAAIEKHKALAD
;
A
#
# COMPACT_ATOMS: atom_id res chain seq x y z
N MET A 1 73.68 -8.29 55.63
CA MET A 1 73.03 -7.59 56.75
C MET A 1 71.56 -7.60 56.43
N GLU A 2 70.91 -8.58 57.01
CA GLU A 2 69.99 -8.58 58.15
C GLU A 2 68.65 -7.84 57.84
N LYS A 3 67.66 -8.73 57.80
CA LYS A 3 66.45 -8.87 58.69
C LYS A 3 65.30 -7.87 58.25
N LYS A 4 64.06 -8.19 58.28
CA LYS A 4 63.19 -9.14 59.05
C LYS A 4 61.82 -9.26 58.40
N HIS A 5 61.21 -10.44 58.57
CA HIS A 5 59.79 -10.75 58.40
C HIS A 5 58.83 -9.79 59.04
N TRP A 6 57.62 -9.62 58.39
CA TRP A 6 56.36 -9.63 59.14
C TRP A 6 55.25 -10.19 58.28
N VAL A 7 54.62 -11.19 58.83
CA VAL A 7 53.43 -11.86 58.36
C VAL A 7 52.22 -11.11 58.91
N ASN A 8 51.25 -10.79 58.14
CA ASN A 8 49.91 -10.57 58.63
C ASN A 8 48.86 -11.19 57.70
N ARG A 9 48.18 -12.16 58.30
CA ARG A 9 46.97 -12.80 57.76
C ARG A 9 45.82 -11.76 57.80
N ALA A 10 45.14 -11.58 56.70
CA ALA A 10 43.76 -11.02 56.68
C ALA A 10 42.87 -11.95 55.89
N LEU A 11 41.89 -12.49 56.54
CA LEU A 11 40.74 -13.21 56.00
C LEU A 11 39.91 -12.22 55.20
N GLY A 12 39.67 -12.48 53.92
CA GLY A 12 38.78 -11.69 53.07
C GLY A 12 37.83 -12.65 52.40
N GLY A 13 36.58 -12.54 52.75
CA GLY A 13 35.47 -13.39 52.28
C GLY A 13 35.29 -13.40 50.80
N PHE A 14 35.04 -14.57 50.23
CA PHE A 14 34.51 -14.75 48.88
C PHE A 14 33.05 -14.28 48.85
N ALA A 15 32.78 -13.11 48.28
CA ALA A 15 31.46 -12.73 47.90
C ALA A 15 31.16 -13.39 46.54
N ALA A 16 30.36 -14.45 46.54
CA ALA A 16 29.81 -15.05 45.35
C ALA A 16 28.79 -14.11 44.75
N ILE A 17 29.17 -13.40 43.68
CA ILE A 17 28.23 -12.66 42.83
C ILE A 17 27.47 -13.69 41.99
N ALA A 18 26.27 -14.05 42.41
CA ALA A 18 25.33 -14.80 41.62
C ALA A 18 24.88 -13.91 40.43
N LEU A 19 25.47 -14.12 39.26
CA LEU A 19 24.97 -13.62 38.00
C LEU A 19 23.63 -14.29 37.74
N LEU A 20 22.52 -13.61 38.09
CA LEU A 20 21.19 -13.91 37.61
C LEU A 20 21.16 -13.58 36.11
N SER A 21 21.53 -14.56 35.30
CA SER A 21 21.24 -14.60 33.88
C SER A 21 19.72 -14.67 33.75
N GLY A 22 19.08 -13.52 33.66
CA GLY A 22 17.68 -13.39 33.25
C GLY A 22 17.55 -13.91 31.84
N SER A 23 17.35 -15.21 31.67
CA SER A 23 16.89 -15.78 30.42
C SER A 23 15.52 -15.23 30.17
N SER A 24 15.43 -14.21 29.32
CA SER A 24 14.18 -13.81 28.66
C SER A 24 13.71 -15.03 27.88
N LEU A 25 12.85 -15.83 28.47
CA LEU A 25 12.03 -16.81 27.75
C LEU A 25 11.14 -16.01 26.82
N ALA A 26 11.65 -15.71 25.64
CA ALA A 26 10.77 -15.37 24.51
C ALA A 26 9.83 -16.57 24.39
N MET A 27 8.58 -16.40 24.81
CA MET A 27 7.55 -17.41 24.57
C MET A 27 7.50 -17.62 23.06
N ALA A 28 8.10 -18.72 22.58
CA ALA A 28 7.98 -19.13 21.20
C ALA A 28 6.48 -19.22 20.89
N ALA A 29 6.01 -18.43 19.95
CA ALA A 29 4.62 -18.45 19.57
C ALA A 29 4.25 -19.88 19.21
N LYS A 30 3.15 -20.37 19.80
CA LYS A 30 2.70 -21.76 19.60
C LYS A 30 2.52 -22.04 18.12
N THR A 31 3.19 -23.04 17.59
CA THR A 31 3.03 -23.47 16.20
C THR A 31 1.61 -23.99 15.96
N VAL A 32 1.02 -23.57 14.84
CA VAL A 32 -0.28 -24.04 14.38
C VAL A 32 -0.07 -25.27 13.51
N ASP A 33 -0.63 -26.40 13.93
CA ASP A 33 -0.54 -27.66 13.18
C ASP A 33 -1.61 -27.73 12.08
N GLY A 34 -1.30 -28.48 11.00
CA GLY A 34 -2.20 -28.66 9.89
C GLY A 34 -1.57 -29.45 8.73
N PRO A 35 -2.28 -29.59 7.60
CA PRO A 35 -1.74 -30.21 6.40
C PRO A 35 -0.62 -29.38 5.78
N ARG A 36 0.15 -30.00 4.86
CA ARG A 36 1.09 -29.24 4.03
C ARG A 36 0.32 -28.47 2.97
N VAL A 37 0.57 -27.14 2.94
CA VAL A 37 0.00 -26.20 1.97
C VAL A 37 1.11 -25.37 1.38
N HIS A 38 1.08 -25.18 0.07
CA HIS A 38 1.95 -24.25 -0.64
C HIS A 38 1.11 -23.35 -1.52
N TRP A 39 1.28 -22.04 -1.38
CA TRP A 39 0.60 -21.03 -2.18
C TRP A 39 1.58 -20.19 -2.98
N ASP A 40 1.26 -19.98 -4.24
CA ASP A 40 1.92 -19.05 -5.13
C ASP A 40 1.18 -17.70 -5.12
N TYR A 41 1.94 -16.63 -5.03
CA TYR A 41 1.40 -15.27 -4.98
C TYR A 41 1.97 -14.40 -6.11
N ALA A 42 1.10 -13.86 -6.96
CA ALA A 42 1.49 -12.99 -8.06
C ALA A 42 1.62 -11.53 -7.61
N LEU A 43 2.81 -10.96 -7.77
CA LEU A 43 3.10 -9.57 -7.43
C LEU A 43 4.04 -8.96 -8.48
N TRP A 44 3.76 -7.75 -8.93
CA TRP A 44 4.64 -7.02 -9.85
C TRP A 44 5.68 -6.15 -9.13
N GLY A 45 6.76 -5.83 -9.85
CA GLY A 45 7.86 -5.01 -9.35
C GLY A 45 8.86 -5.78 -8.50
N LYS A 46 9.49 -5.11 -7.54
CA LYS A 46 10.51 -5.64 -6.61
C LYS A 46 10.06 -5.42 -5.17
N PRO A 47 10.72 -6.03 -4.17
CA PRO A 47 10.49 -5.69 -2.76
C PRO A 47 10.62 -4.19 -2.51
N ARG A 48 9.65 -3.59 -1.81
CA ARG A 48 9.56 -2.16 -1.54
C ARG A 48 8.62 -1.90 -0.37
N ALA A 49 8.55 -0.67 0.14
CA ALA A 49 7.74 -0.34 1.33
C ALA A 49 6.29 -0.89 1.28
N ILE A 50 5.59 -0.71 0.15
CA ILE A 50 4.21 -1.22 -0.02
C ILE A 50 4.09 -2.75 0.01
N THR A 51 5.17 -3.49 -0.12
CA THR A 51 5.15 -4.95 -0.12
C THR A 51 5.59 -5.57 1.20
N THR A 52 5.90 -4.75 2.20
CA THR A 52 6.43 -5.21 3.51
C THR A 52 5.52 -6.26 4.15
N TYR A 53 4.21 -6.04 4.16
CA TYR A 53 3.29 -7.03 4.73
C TYR A 53 3.32 -8.39 4.03
N LEU A 54 3.54 -8.41 2.71
CA LEU A 54 3.63 -9.66 1.94
C LEU A 54 4.96 -10.39 2.21
N THR A 55 6.08 -9.66 2.21
CA THR A 55 7.38 -10.25 2.54
C THR A 55 7.43 -10.75 3.99
N ASN A 56 6.72 -10.09 4.89
CA ASN A 56 6.56 -10.55 6.26
C ASN A 56 5.67 -11.81 6.33
N LEU A 57 4.54 -11.84 5.59
CA LEU A 57 3.67 -13.01 5.53
C LEU A 57 4.39 -14.25 4.99
N GLU A 58 5.18 -14.08 3.93
CA GLU A 58 5.99 -15.15 3.32
C GLU A 58 6.94 -15.81 4.32
N LYS A 59 7.50 -15.02 5.25
CA LYS A 59 8.39 -15.52 6.34
C LYS A 59 7.60 -16.06 7.53
N TRP A 60 6.55 -15.36 7.92
CA TRP A 60 5.80 -15.63 9.13
C TRP A 60 4.98 -16.93 9.05
N LEU A 61 4.41 -17.26 7.89
CA LEU A 61 3.61 -18.48 7.74
C LEU A 61 4.40 -19.76 8.04
N PRO A 62 5.58 -20.02 7.45
CA PRO A 62 6.36 -21.21 7.79
C PRO A 62 6.86 -21.20 9.24
N GLU A 63 7.21 -20.05 9.83
CA GLU A 63 7.59 -19.95 11.23
C GLU A 63 6.45 -20.38 12.16
N ARG A 64 5.21 -19.95 11.87
CA ARG A 64 4.02 -20.25 12.68
C ARG A 64 3.45 -21.65 12.46
N THR A 65 3.87 -22.35 11.40
CA THR A 65 3.31 -23.67 11.03
C THR A 65 4.36 -24.77 10.98
N GLY A 66 5.60 -24.52 11.44
CA GLY A 66 6.70 -25.47 11.34
C GLY A 66 6.99 -25.88 9.88
N GLY A 67 6.90 -24.93 8.95
CA GLY A 67 7.12 -25.13 7.52
C GLY A 67 5.97 -25.85 6.78
N LYS A 68 4.82 -26.08 7.42
CA LYS A 68 3.70 -26.79 6.81
C LYS A 68 2.85 -25.90 5.89
N PHE A 69 2.72 -24.62 6.21
CA PHE A 69 2.10 -23.65 5.29
C PHE A 69 3.16 -22.67 4.79
N THR A 70 3.36 -22.63 3.49
CA THR A 70 4.31 -21.75 2.81
C THR A 70 3.60 -20.92 1.75
N LEU A 71 4.04 -19.67 1.58
CA LEU A 71 3.61 -18.79 0.51
C LEU A 71 4.87 -18.31 -0.21
N GLN A 72 4.90 -18.37 -1.54
CA GLN A 72 5.99 -17.87 -2.37
C GLN A 72 5.55 -16.68 -3.19
N ILE A 73 6.24 -15.56 -3.07
CA ILE A 73 5.96 -14.36 -3.85
C ILE A 73 6.74 -14.41 -5.17
N HIS A 74 6.02 -14.32 -6.27
CA HIS A 74 6.59 -14.26 -7.63
C HIS A 74 6.61 -12.82 -8.14
N TRP A 75 7.80 -12.25 -8.16
CA TRP A 75 8.04 -10.84 -8.51
C TRP A 75 8.01 -10.61 -10.02
N GLY A 76 6.81 -10.37 -10.56
CA GLY A 76 6.59 -10.05 -11.99
C GLY A 76 6.66 -11.22 -12.96
N THR A 77 6.79 -12.46 -12.47
CA THR A 77 6.98 -13.65 -13.32
C THR A 77 5.70 -14.43 -13.59
N LEU A 78 4.72 -14.46 -12.66
CA LEU A 78 3.47 -15.22 -12.84
C LEU A 78 2.43 -14.50 -13.68
N SER A 79 2.30 -13.18 -13.52
CA SER A 79 1.22 -12.43 -14.16
C SER A 79 1.59 -10.96 -14.38
N LYS A 80 1.06 -10.38 -15.46
CA LYS A 80 1.06 -8.93 -15.65
C LYS A 80 0.02 -8.28 -14.71
N PRO A 81 0.22 -7.00 -14.27
CA PRO A 81 -0.67 -6.36 -13.30
C PRO A 81 -2.16 -6.39 -13.68
N ARG A 82 -2.50 -6.22 -14.95
CA ARG A 82 -3.89 -6.21 -15.44
C ARG A 82 -4.49 -7.60 -15.69
N ALA A 83 -3.71 -8.69 -15.51
CA ALA A 83 -4.14 -10.07 -15.73
C ALA A 83 -4.28 -10.88 -14.42
N VAL A 84 -3.85 -10.34 -13.28
CA VAL A 84 -3.87 -11.08 -12.01
C VAL A 84 -5.28 -11.52 -11.64
N LEU A 85 -6.29 -10.66 -11.81
CA LEU A 85 -7.69 -10.97 -11.46
C LEU A 85 -8.25 -12.12 -12.31
N ASP A 86 -7.97 -12.13 -13.62
CA ASP A 86 -8.41 -13.21 -14.52
C ASP A 86 -7.72 -14.54 -14.17
N ASN A 87 -6.42 -14.49 -13.83
CA ASN A 87 -5.65 -15.67 -13.45
C ASN A 87 -6.07 -16.24 -12.08
N ILE A 88 -6.45 -15.37 -11.11
CA ILE A 88 -7.07 -15.79 -9.85
C ILE A 88 -8.38 -16.52 -10.14
N LYS A 89 -9.24 -15.97 -11.02
CA LYS A 89 -10.49 -16.62 -11.41
C LYS A 89 -10.26 -18.00 -12.03
N ALA A 90 -9.22 -18.13 -12.84
CA ALA A 90 -8.83 -19.38 -13.49
C ALA A 90 -8.15 -20.38 -12.55
N GLY A 91 -7.87 -20.03 -11.28
CA GLY A 91 -7.14 -20.88 -10.33
C GLY A 91 -5.67 -21.10 -10.70
N SER A 92 -5.05 -20.17 -11.46
CA SER A 92 -3.65 -20.31 -11.90
C SER A 92 -2.66 -20.18 -10.75
N PHE A 93 -3.04 -19.52 -9.67
CA PHE A 93 -2.29 -19.34 -8.41
C PHE A 93 -3.24 -18.86 -7.32
N GLN A 94 -2.84 -19.02 -6.06
CA GLN A 94 -3.70 -18.87 -4.89
C GLN A 94 -3.89 -17.42 -4.45
N GLY A 95 -2.93 -16.54 -4.72
CA GLY A 95 -3.00 -15.15 -4.29
C GLY A 95 -2.39 -14.16 -5.27
N GLY A 96 -2.78 -12.90 -5.16
CA GLY A 96 -2.20 -11.87 -5.99
C GLY A 96 -2.54 -10.46 -5.52
N ALA A 97 -1.68 -9.51 -5.91
CA ALA A 97 -1.93 -8.09 -5.71
C ALA A 97 -2.90 -7.56 -6.77
N PHE A 98 -3.69 -6.57 -6.39
CA PHE A 98 -4.53 -5.83 -7.31
C PHE A 98 -4.53 -4.34 -7.00
N CYS A 99 -4.86 -3.52 -8.00
CA CYS A 99 -5.30 -2.13 -7.83
C CYS A 99 -6.59 -1.96 -8.62
N ALA A 100 -7.63 -1.43 -8.00
CA ALA A 100 -8.97 -1.35 -8.61
C ALA A 100 -8.96 -0.66 -9.98
N SER A 101 -8.22 0.44 -10.11
CA SER A 101 -8.06 1.18 -11.38
C SER A 101 -7.37 0.39 -12.50
N TYR A 102 -6.79 -0.78 -12.23
CA TYR A 102 -6.26 -1.65 -13.29
C TYR A 102 -7.33 -2.50 -13.97
N TYR A 103 -8.53 -2.56 -13.38
CA TYR A 103 -9.63 -3.41 -13.82
C TYR A 103 -10.92 -2.64 -14.07
N PRO A 104 -10.91 -1.64 -14.99
CA PRO A 104 -12.13 -0.90 -15.32
C PRO A 104 -13.21 -1.87 -15.83
N GLY A 105 -14.44 -1.71 -15.34
CA GLY A 105 -15.56 -2.59 -15.65
C GLY A 105 -15.56 -3.97 -14.96
N LYS A 106 -14.52 -4.28 -14.15
CA LYS A 106 -14.44 -5.55 -13.41
C LYS A 106 -14.52 -5.35 -11.89
N LEU A 107 -13.88 -4.30 -11.37
CA LEU A 107 -13.86 -3.89 -9.97
C LEU A 107 -14.26 -2.42 -9.85
N SER A 108 -15.36 -2.05 -10.51
CA SER A 108 -15.78 -0.65 -10.63
C SER A 108 -16.16 -0.02 -9.29
N ALA A 109 -16.92 -0.73 -8.45
CA ALA A 109 -17.27 -0.25 -7.12
C ALA A 109 -16.05 -0.09 -6.20
N HIS A 110 -15.01 -0.93 -6.36
CA HIS A 110 -13.76 -0.81 -5.61
C HIS A 110 -12.99 0.47 -5.92
N THR A 111 -13.21 1.10 -7.11
CA THR A 111 -12.60 2.40 -7.45
C THR A 111 -13.15 3.57 -6.63
N GLY A 112 -14.15 3.35 -5.79
CA GLY A 112 -14.65 4.39 -4.87
C GLY A 112 -13.60 4.92 -3.91
N LEU A 113 -12.60 4.12 -3.52
CA LEU A 113 -11.47 4.61 -2.74
C LEU A 113 -10.34 5.24 -3.59
N ASP A 114 -10.48 5.27 -4.92
CA ASP A 114 -9.63 6.05 -5.82
C ASP A 114 -10.14 7.51 -5.97
N LEU A 115 -11.28 7.84 -5.36
CA LEU A 115 -11.85 9.19 -5.46
C LEU A 115 -10.87 10.22 -4.90
N PRO A 116 -10.65 11.33 -5.63
CA PRO A 116 -9.70 12.36 -5.22
C PRO A 116 -10.19 13.11 -4.00
N PHE A 117 -9.25 13.59 -3.18
CA PHE A 117 -9.52 14.46 -2.03
C PHE A 117 -10.50 13.88 -0.99
N LEU A 118 -10.58 12.55 -0.88
CA LEU A 118 -11.32 11.95 0.23
C LEU A 118 -10.70 12.41 1.56
N PRO A 119 -11.51 12.80 2.56
CA PRO A 119 -10.98 13.31 3.84
C PRO A 119 -10.48 12.18 4.74
N ILE A 120 -9.56 11.37 4.22
CA ILE A 120 -8.87 10.29 4.92
C ILE A 120 -7.47 10.79 5.29
N LYS A 121 -7.16 10.80 6.58
CA LYS A 121 -5.88 11.28 7.12
C LYS A 121 -5.14 10.14 7.78
N GLY A 122 -3.92 9.90 7.30
CA GLY A 122 -3.06 8.85 7.82
C GLY A 122 -3.41 7.41 7.39
N LEU A 123 -2.46 6.51 7.54
CA LEU A 123 -2.59 5.13 7.05
C LEU A 123 -3.47 4.27 7.96
N ASN A 124 -3.56 4.59 9.26
CA ASN A 124 -4.45 3.91 10.20
C ASN A 124 -5.92 4.15 9.85
N MET A 125 -6.28 5.39 9.56
CA MET A 125 -7.64 5.73 9.10
C MET A 125 -7.93 5.10 7.74
N LEU A 126 -6.99 5.15 6.78
CA LEU A 126 -7.13 4.52 5.47
C LEU A 126 -7.37 3.01 5.60
N ARG A 127 -6.63 2.31 6.48
CA ARG A 127 -6.85 0.89 6.78
C ARG A 127 -8.29 0.64 7.21
N ALA A 128 -8.75 1.36 8.23
CA ALA A 128 -10.07 1.16 8.82
C ALA A 128 -11.20 1.46 7.82
N VAL A 129 -11.08 2.56 7.08
CA VAL A 129 -12.03 2.96 6.03
C VAL A 129 -12.07 1.91 4.90
N THR A 130 -10.91 1.43 4.44
CA THR A 130 -10.85 0.41 3.38
C THR A 130 -11.55 -0.87 3.82
N HIS A 131 -11.26 -1.37 5.01
CA HIS A 131 -11.90 -2.59 5.51
C HIS A 131 -13.41 -2.39 5.69
N ALA A 132 -13.85 -1.26 6.23
CA ALA A 132 -15.27 -0.97 6.41
C ALA A 132 -16.02 -0.88 5.06
N TYR A 133 -15.45 -0.18 4.08
CA TYR A 133 -16.05 -0.05 2.75
C TYR A 133 -16.09 -1.38 1.99
N TYR A 134 -15.04 -2.21 2.11
CA TYR A 134 -14.96 -3.49 1.41
C TYR A 134 -15.88 -4.57 2.01
N GLU A 135 -16.48 -4.32 3.18
CA GLU A 135 -17.57 -5.13 3.72
C GLU A 135 -18.91 -4.91 3.00
N HIS A 136 -19.04 -3.85 2.19
CA HIS A 136 -20.27 -3.57 1.45
C HIS A 136 -20.63 -4.74 0.51
N PRO A 137 -21.92 -5.16 0.46
CA PRO A 137 -22.33 -6.35 -0.32
C PRO A 137 -21.97 -6.29 -1.79
N VAL A 138 -22.03 -5.10 -2.41
CA VAL A 138 -21.65 -4.89 -3.83
C VAL A 138 -20.19 -5.23 -4.06
N LEU A 139 -19.27 -4.75 -3.20
CA LEU A 139 -17.84 -5.00 -3.34
C LEU A 139 -17.51 -6.48 -3.16
N LYS A 140 -18.12 -7.12 -2.15
CA LYS A 140 -17.99 -8.58 -1.96
C LYS A 140 -18.46 -9.35 -3.19
N LYS A 141 -19.59 -8.95 -3.76
CA LYS A 141 -20.14 -9.58 -4.97
C LYS A 141 -19.24 -9.35 -6.19
N GLU A 142 -18.62 -8.16 -6.34
CA GLU A 142 -17.62 -7.93 -7.40
C GLU A 142 -16.45 -8.90 -7.29
N MET A 143 -15.84 -9.02 -6.11
CA MET A 143 -14.75 -9.98 -5.89
C MET A 143 -15.18 -11.44 -6.13
N GLN A 144 -16.36 -11.83 -5.65
CA GLN A 144 -16.90 -13.20 -5.84
C GLN A 144 -17.08 -13.59 -7.31
N ARG A 145 -17.47 -12.64 -8.21
CA ARG A 145 -17.56 -12.91 -9.66
C ARG A 145 -16.22 -13.35 -10.26
N TRP A 146 -15.13 -12.99 -9.61
CA TRP A 146 -13.75 -13.32 -10.00
C TRP A 146 -13.16 -14.45 -9.16
N ASN A 147 -13.99 -15.19 -8.43
CA ASN A 147 -13.56 -16.21 -7.48
C ASN A 147 -12.46 -15.70 -6.53
N ALA A 148 -12.53 -14.43 -6.16
CA ALA A 148 -11.55 -13.74 -5.35
C ALA A 148 -12.17 -13.24 -4.05
N ARG A 149 -11.33 -13.08 -3.03
CA ARG A 149 -11.65 -12.38 -1.79
C ARG A 149 -10.56 -11.40 -1.42
N PHE A 150 -10.97 -10.25 -0.94
CA PHE A 150 -10.06 -9.27 -0.36
C PHE A 150 -9.41 -9.80 0.92
N TYR A 151 -8.12 -9.52 1.09
CA TYR A 151 -7.37 -9.96 2.26
C TYR A 151 -6.82 -8.76 3.06
N MET A 152 -5.93 -7.97 2.47
CA MET A 152 -5.33 -6.79 3.10
C MET A 152 -5.24 -5.62 2.12
N SER A 153 -5.42 -4.39 2.63
CA SER A 153 -5.12 -3.17 1.87
C SER A 153 -3.60 -2.94 1.80
N SER A 154 -3.13 -2.47 0.66
CA SER A 154 -1.74 -2.04 0.49
C SER A 154 -1.47 -0.64 1.04
N LEU A 155 -2.50 0.10 1.50
CA LEU A 155 -2.39 1.40 2.16
C LEU A 155 -1.51 2.41 1.40
N LEU A 156 -1.82 2.68 0.13
CA LEU A 156 -1.02 3.64 -0.63
C LEU A 156 -1.13 5.04 -0.04
N PRO A 157 0.01 5.69 0.29
CA PRO A 157 0.03 7.09 0.65
C PRO A 157 -0.45 8.01 -0.47
N LEU A 158 -0.75 9.26 -0.13
CA LEU A 158 -1.23 10.25 -1.09
C LEU A 158 -0.22 10.49 -2.21
N TYR A 159 -0.72 10.71 -3.41
CA TYR A 159 0.12 10.88 -4.59
C TYR A 159 0.58 12.33 -4.74
N GLU A 160 1.84 12.43 -5.09
CA GLU A 160 2.52 13.64 -5.55
C GLU A 160 3.02 13.44 -6.97
N ILE A 161 3.44 14.49 -7.63
CA ILE A 161 3.84 14.45 -9.04
C ILE A 161 5.34 14.61 -9.16
N VAL A 162 5.99 13.78 -9.97
CA VAL A 162 7.34 14.02 -10.51
C VAL A 162 7.20 14.33 -11.99
N GLY A 163 7.82 15.39 -12.47
CA GLY A 163 7.72 15.83 -13.85
C GLY A 163 9.05 16.23 -14.47
N LYS A 164 9.08 16.27 -15.80
CA LYS A 164 10.22 16.64 -16.65
C LYS A 164 10.11 18.08 -17.09
N GLY A 165 11.27 18.68 -17.41
CA GLY A 165 11.37 20.04 -17.96
C GLY A 165 11.12 21.13 -16.93
N ASP A 166 10.63 22.27 -17.38
CA ASP A 166 10.43 23.42 -16.51
C ASP A 166 9.37 23.14 -15.43
N ARG A 167 9.71 23.48 -14.20
CA ARG A 167 8.79 23.35 -13.07
C ARG A 167 7.58 24.28 -13.28
N PRO A 168 6.33 23.77 -13.17
CA PRO A 168 5.13 24.60 -13.18
C PRO A 168 5.19 25.69 -12.11
N LYS A 169 4.60 26.84 -12.39
CA LYS A 169 4.45 27.95 -11.44
C LYS A 169 3.15 27.87 -10.68
N THR A 170 2.10 27.40 -11.37
CA THR A 170 0.73 27.28 -10.86
C THR A 170 0.12 25.96 -11.30
N LEU A 171 -0.97 25.54 -10.68
CA LEU A 171 -1.70 24.31 -11.09
C LEU A 171 -2.29 24.40 -12.51
N SER A 172 -2.52 25.62 -13.04
CA SER A 172 -2.98 25.80 -14.42
C SER A 172 -1.94 25.38 -15.47
N ASP A 173 -0.67 25.31 -15.10
CA ASP A 173 0.42 24.88 -15.98
C ASP A 173 0.39 23.36 -16.27
N PHE A 174 -0.45 22.59 -15.57
CA PHE A 174 -0.73 21.21 -15.95
C PHE A 174 -1.50 21.08 -17.28
N LYS A 175 -2.05 22.17 -17.80
CA LYS A 175 -2.81 22.15 -19.07
C LYS A 175 -1.97 21.61 -20.23
N GLY A 176 -2.48 20.54 -20.85
CA GLY A 176 -1.83 19.84 -21.95
C GLY A 176 -0.71 18.88 -21.54
N MET A 177 -0.30 18.85 -20.28
CA MET A 177 0.72 17.94 -19.76
C MET A 177 0.22 16.50 -19.78
N ARG A 178 0.94 15.60 -20.41
CA ARG A 178 0.66 14.16 -20.42
C ARG A 178 1.11 13.56 -19.10
N ILE A 179 0.15 13.26 -18.26
CA ILE A 179 0.44 12.80 -16.90
C ILE A 179 -0.02 11.36 -16.67
N ARG A 180 0.83 10.53 -16.08
CA ARG A 180 0.36 9.26 -15.54
C ARG A 180 -0.54 9.53 -14.34
N ALA A 181 -1.83 9.35 -14.53
CA ALA A 181 -2.83 9.40 -13.47
C ALA A 181 -3.92 8.35 -13.75
N LEU A 182 -4.29 7.60 -12.73
CA LEU A 182 -5.19 6.45 -12.87
C LEU A 182 -6.61 6.81 -12.38
N GLY A 183 -7.60 6.17 -12.98
CA GLY A 183 -8.98 6.18 -12.50
C GLY A 183 -9.49 7.59 -12.17
N GLN A 184 -10.01 7.75 -10.97
CA GLN A 184 -10.67 9.00 -10.56
C GLN A 184 -9.67 10.14 -10.32
N GLN A 185 -8.40 9.85 -10.03
CA GLN A 185 -7.36 10.87 -9.96
C GLN A 185 -7.06 11.46 -11.34
N GLY A 186 -7.09 10.62 -12.39
CA GLY A 186 -7.02 11.10 -13.77
C GLY A 186 -8.16 12.07 -14.07
N LYS A 187 -9.38 11.77 -13.61
CA LYS A 187 -10.54 12.69 -13.77
C LYS A 187 -10.34 14.02 -13.04
N ALA A 188 -9.70 14.02 -11.88
CA ALA A 188 -9.34 15.27 -11.21
C ALA A 188 -8.31 16.06 -12.03
N MET A 189 -7.24 15.41 -12.52
CA MET A 189 -6.22 16.08 -13.33
C MET A 189 -6.76 16.64 -14.64
N GLU A 190 -7.79 16.01 -15.26
CA GLU A 190 -8.52 16.57 -16.42
C GLU A 190 -9.15 17.93 -16.11
N LYS A 191 -9.57 18.20 -14.85
CA LYS A 191 -10.12 19.51 -14.45
C LYS A 191 -9.05 20.63 -14.50
N LEU A 192 -7.77 20.27 -14.40
CA LEU A 192 -6.64 21.20 -14.63
C LEU A 192 -6.23 21.27 -16.12
N GLY A 193 -6.94 20.56 -17.00
CA GLY A 193 -6.60 20.48 -18.41
C GLY A 193 -5.42 19.56 -18.75
N ALA A 194 -4.95 18.77 -17.81
CA ALA A 194 -3.94 17.74 -18.07
C ALA A 194 -4.53 16.61 -18.95
N VAL A 195 -3.64 15.83 -19.56
CA VAL A 195 -3.98 14.68 -20.40
C VAL A 195 -3.58 13.40 -19.63
N PRO A 196 -4.48 12.80 -18.84
CA PRO A 196 -4.15 11.63 -18.05
C PRO A 196 -3.98 10.39 -18.92
N THR A 197 -3.00 9.58 -18.58
CA THR A 197 -2.72 8.31 -19.24
C THR A 197 -2.62 7.20 -18.18
N SER A 198 -3.41 6.13 -18.38
CA SER A 198 -3.44 4.98 -17.47
C SER A 198 -2.36 3.98 -17.83
N VAL A 199 -1.22 4.05 -17.13
CA VAL A 199 -0.07 3.15 -17.30
C VAL A 199 0.15 2.36 -16.01
N PRO A 200 0.24 1.00 -16.05
CA PRO A 200 0.62 0.20 -14.89
C PRO A 200 2.02 0.56 -14.37
N ALA A 201 2.21 0.47 -13.05
CA ALA A 201 3.43 0.94 -12.40
C ALA A 201 4.75 0.39 -13.00
N PRO A 202 4.88 -0.89 -13.39
CA PRO A 202 6.13 -1.39 -13.99
C PRO A 202 6.49 -0.78 -15.35
N GLU A 203 5.53 -0.18 -16.05
CA GLU A 203 5.71 0.38 -17.38
C GLU A 203 5.99 1.90 -17.37
N VAL A 204 5.86 2.52 -16.19
CA VAL A 204 5.89 3.99 -16.07
C VAL A 204 7.26 4.57 -16.39
N TYR A 205 8.35 3.98 -15.88
CA TYR A 205 9.71 4.44 -16.16
C TYR A 205 9.96 4.51 -17.68
N THR A 206 9.72 3.40 -18.38
CA THR A 206 9.92 3.33 -19.84
C THR A 206 9.02 4.30 -20.61
N SER A 207 7.78 4.49 -20.14
CA SER A 207 6.84 5.43 -20.76
C SER A 207 7.31 6.89 -20.60
N MET A 208 7.84 7.23 -19.44
CA MET A 208 8.38 8.56 -19.15
C MET A 208 9.71 8.78 -19.88
N ASP A 209 10.61 7.78 -19.91
CA ASP A 209 11.89 7.83 -20.62
C ASP A 209 11.70 8.06 -22.12
N ARG A 210 10.76 7.34 -22.74
CA ARG A 210 10.42 7.49 -24.16
C ARG A 210 9.61 8.74 -24.51
N GLY A 211 9.33 9.62 -23.53
CA GLY A 211 8.58 10.85 -23.75
C GLY A 211 7.09 10.65 -24.02
N LEU A 212 6.50 9.52 -23.64
CA LEU A 212 5.05 9.32 -23.68
C LEU A 212 4.35 10.02 -22.52
N LEU A 213 5.08 10.28 -21.45
CA LEU A 213 4.63 10.98 -20.25
C LEU A 213 5.56 12.16 -19.95
N ASP A 214 4.98 13.29 -19.63
CA ASP A 214 5.68 14.49 -19.16
C ASP A 214 5.81 14.46 -17.64
N ALA A 215 4.83 13.86 -16.95
CA ALA A 215 4.79 13.77 -15.50
C ALA A 215 4.12 12.47 -15.04
N VAL A 216 4.36 12.11 -13.78
CA VAL A 216 3.89 10.88 -13.15
C VAL A 216 3.35 11.15 -11.77
N GLY A 217 2.14 10.67 -11.46
CA GLY A 217 1.55 10.65 -10.13
C GLY A 217 1.82 9.32 -9.43
N PHE A 218 2.54 9.39 -8.30
CA PHE A 218 2.81 8.30 -7.36
C PHE A 218 2.96 8.83 -5.94
N ALA A 219 2.89 7.96 -4.93
CA ALA A 219 3.45 8.24 -3.62
C ALA A 219 4.98 8.31 -3.70
N TYR A 220 5.64 9.01 -2.80
CA TYR A 220 7.09 9.23 -2.87
C TYR A 220 7.89 7.93 -2.92
N TYR A 221 7.57 6.94 -2.04
CA TYR A 221 8.25 5.63 -2.09
C TYR A 221 8.15 4.95 -3.46
N ALA A 222 7.07 5.19 -4.21
CA ALA A 222 6.89 4.56 -5.51
C ALA A 222 7.70 5.25 -6.59
N HIS A 223 7.83 6.58 -6.55
CA HIS A 223 8.78 7.30 -7.41
C HIS A 223 10.20 6.77 -7.24
N GLN A 224 10.63 6.52 -5.99
CA GLN A 224 11.93 5.91 -5.69
C GLN A 224 12.01 4.47 -6.25
N SER A 225 11.01 3.64 -5.94
CA SER A 225 11.02 2.21 -6.28
C SER A 225 10.98 1.95 -7.78
N TYR A 226 10.27 2.79 -8.54
CA TYR A 226 10.19 2.73 -10.00
C TYR A 226 11.17 3.70 -10.70
N ARG A 227 12.01 4.39 -9.92
CA ARG A 227 13.11 5.26 -10.38
C ARG A 227 12.64 6.43 -11.25
N THR A 228 11.37 6.81 -11.21
CA THR A 228 10.84 7.90 -12.03
C THR A 228 11.46 9.25 -11.69
N PHE A 229 11.95 9.43 -10.45
CA PHE A 229 12.67 10.62 -10.01
C PHE A 229 14.00 10.84 -10.80
N GLU A 230 14.62 9.77 -11.31
CA GLU A 230 15.85 9.89 -12.12
C GLU A 230 15.63 10.53 -13.49
N LEU A 231 14.38 10.54 -13.96
CA LEU A 231 13.96 11.15 -15.21
C LEU A 231 13.29 12.52 -15.01
N GLY A 232 13.06 12.91 -13.75
CA GLY A 232 12.36 14.13 -13.40
C GLY A 232 13.29 15.28 -13.11
N ASP A 233 12.80 16.50 -13.26
CA ASP A 233 13.48 17.76 -12.93
C ASP A 233 12.85 18.45 -11.71
N TRP A 234 11.61 18.11 -11.39
CA TRP A 234 10.84 18.66 -10.28
C TRP A 234 9.86 17.66 -9.68
N PHE A 235 9.43 17.93 -8.45
CA PHE A 235 8.37 17.16 -7.80
C PHE A 235 7.47 18.08 -6.95
N THR A 236 6.19 17.68 -6.79
CA THR A 236 5.25 18.41 -5.93
C THR A 236 5.35 17.98 -4.47
N SER A 237 5.02 18.91 -3.58
CA SER A 237 4.67 18.61 -2.19
C SER A 237 3.40 19.37 -1.80
N GLY A 238 2.49 18.69 -1.13
CA GLY A 238 1.22 19.26 -0.68
C GLY A 238 0.11 19.30 -1.75
N LEU A 239 0.31 18.68 -2.92
CA LEU A 239 -0.75 18.49 -3.91
C LEU A 239 -1.76 17.44 -3.41
N ALA A 240 -1.28 16.30 -2.98
CA ALA A 240 -2.04 15.28 -2.26
C ALA A 240 -3.44 15.00 -2.86
N VAL A 241 -3.49 14.64 -4.15
CA VAL A 241 -4.75 14.45 -4.89
C VAL A 241 -5.57 13.27 -4.33
N GLY A 242 -4.93 12.31 -3.70
CA GLY A 242 -5.47 11.03 -3.24
C GLY A 242 -4.52 9.90 -3.60
N SER A 243 -4.97 8.67 -3.45
CA SER A 243 -4.24 7.47 -3.88
C SER A 243 -5.18 6.50 -4.60
N ILE A 244 -4.68 5.37 -5.05
CA ILE A 244 -5.53 4.33 -5.63
C ILE A 244 -5.71 3.17 -4.66
N ALA A 245 -6.86 2.53 -4.71
CA ALA A 245 -7.19 1.37 -3.90
C ALA A 245 -6.46 0.13 -4.43
N CYS A 246 -5.40 -0.26 -3.74
CA CYS A 246 -4.68 -1.51 -4.01
C CYS A 246 -4.71 -2.42 -2.79
N GLY A 247 -4.55 -3.70 -3.02
CA GLY A 247 -4.53 -4.69 -1.95
C GLY A 247 -4.11 -6.07 -2.41
N SER A 248 -4.26 -7.00 -1.49
CA SER A 248 -4.10 -8.44 -1.69
C SER A 248 -5.44 -9.11 -1.79
N MET A 249 -5.51 -10.11 -2.66
CA MET A 249 -6.65 -11.02 -2.77
C MET A 249 -6.16 -12.46 -2.82
N PHE A 250 -7.02 -13.37 -2.36
CA PHE A 250 -6.83 -14.80 -2.52
C PHE A 250 -7.97 -15.40 -3.33
N ASN A 251 -7.71 -16.52 -4.01
CA ASN A 251 -8.72 -17.33 -4.66
C ASN A 251 -9.68 -17.89 -3.59
N ASN A 252 -11.00 -17.85 -3.85
CA ASN A 252 -11.99 -18.30 -2.88
C ASN A 252 -11.99 -19.82 -2.67
N ASP A 253 -11.76 -20.61 -3.72
CA ASP A 253 -11.75 -22.07 -3.61
C ASP A 253 -10.54 -22.51 -2.79
N ASP A 254 -9.36 -21.96 -3.07
CA ASP A 254 -8.15 -22.25 -2.30
C ASP A 254 -8.28 -21.81 -0.83
N TRP A 255 -8.87 -20.64 -0.58
CA TRP A 255 -9.13 -20.17 0.78
C TRP A 255 -10.10 -21.12 1.52
N ASN A 256 -11.18 -21.54 0.86
CA ASN A 256 -12.19 -22.39 1.47
C ASN A 256 -11.67 -23.84 1.69
N ALA A 257 -10.68 -24.26 0.91
CA ALA A 257 -9.98 -25.54 1.10
C ALA A 257 -8.99 -25.53 2.28
N LEU A 258 -8.58 -24.34 2.77
CA LEU A 258 -7.75 -24.24 3.96
C LEU A 258 -8.50 -24.73 5.19
N PRO A 259 -7.83 -25.49 6.08
CA PRO A 259 -8.38 -25.79 7.39
C PRO A 259 -8.57 -24.50 8.20
N LYS A 260 -9.57 -24.49 9.06
CA LYS A 260 -9.98 -23.28 9.82
C LYS A 260 -8.82 -22.61 10.56
N GLN A 261 -7.92 -23.40 11.17
CA GLN A 261 -6.76 -22.85 11.88
C GLN A 261 -5.78 -22.09 10.98
N TYR A 262 -5.69 -22.42 9.69
CA TYR A 262 -4.86 -21.66 8.73
C TYR A 262 -5.56 -20.40 8.23
N GLN A 263 -6.89 -20.44 8.07
CA GLN A 263 -7.66 -19.24 7.80
C GLN A 263 -7.54 -18.23 8.95
N ASP A 264 -7.67 -18.72 10.22
CA ASP A 264 -7.52 -17.90 11.42
C ASP A 264 -6.12 -17.34 11.54
N LEU A 265 -5.09 -18.14 11.21
CA LEU A 265 -3.70 -17.70 11.20
C LEU A 265 -3.48 -16.54 10.21
N LEU A 266 -4.02 -16.63 8.99
CA LEU A 266 -3.95 -15.54 8.02
C LEU A 266 -4.66 -14.27 8.54
N LEU A 267 -5.80 -14.41 9.25
CA LEU A 267 -6.50 -13.28 9.85
C LEU A 267 -5.73 -12.71 11.06
N GLU A 268 -5.10 -13.55 11.89
CA GLU A 268 -4.21 -13.13 12.98
C GLU A 268 -3.05 -12.30 12.46
N PHE A 269 -2.43 -12.73 11.35
CA PHE A 269 -1.30 -12.01 10.76
C PHE A 269 -1.62 -10.54 10.48
N ARG A 270 -2.80 -10.22 9.96
CA ARG A 270 -3.17 -8.84 9.61
C ARG A 270 -2.98 -7.85 10.75
N ASP A 271 -3.33 -8.29 11.95
CA ASP A 271 -3.36 -7.44 13.15
C ASP A 271 -2.14 -7.66 14.06
N SER A 272 -1.26 -8.60 13.70
CA SER A 272 0.01 -8.83 14.37
C SER A 272 1.02 -7.72 14.07
N GLU A 273 2.06 -7.61 14.89
CA GLU A 273 3.17 -6.65 14.67
C GLU A 273 3.82 -6.80 13.30
N ALA A 274 3.87 -8.01 12.74
CA ALA A 274 4.44 -8.29 11.42
C ALA A 274 3.52 -7.89 10.26
N GLY A 275 2.23 -7.70 10.52
CA GLY A 275 1.20 -7.34 9.56
C GLY A 275 1.09 -5.83 9.32
N TYR A 276 -0.09 -5.27 9.59
CA TYR A 276 -0.34 -3.84 9.38
C TYR A 276 0.59 -2.90 10.14
N PRO A 277 0.93 -3.11 11.44
CA PRO A 277 1.85 -2.22 12.14
C PRO A 277 3.19 -2.08 11.43
N ALA A 278 3.87 -3.17 11.09
CA ALA A 278 5.14 -3.13 10.35
C ALA A 278 4.99 -2.52 8.96
N HIS A 279 3.86 -2.77 8.29
CA HIS A 279 3.58 -2.23 6.97
C HIS A 279 3.41 -0.71 6.99
N ILE A 280 2.63 -0.18 7.93
CA ILE A 280 2.41 1.25 8.13
C ILE A 280 3.74 1.93 8.44
N ALA A 281 4.50 1.41 9.41
CA ALA A 281 5.81 1.97 9.77
C ALA A 281 6.78 2.03 8.58
N ALA A 282 6.81 1.00 7.73
CA ALA A 282 7.66 0.98 6.55
C ALA A 282 7.24 2.04 5.50
N LEU A 283 5.94 2.23 5.29
CA LEU A 283 5.42 3.26 4.38
C LEU A 283 5.72 4.67 4.89
N GLU A 284 5.42 4.94 6.16
CA GLU A 284 5.67 6.26 6.78
C GLU A 284 7.14 6.63 6.76
N ALA A 285 8.03 5.68 7.08
CA ALA A 285 9.48 5.88 7.01
C ALA A 285 9.93 6.23 5.59
N ALA A 286 9.43 5.52 4.57
CA ALA A 286 9.76 5.76 3.18
C ALA A 286 9.22 7.11 2.69
N GLU A 287 7.97 7.45 2.98
CA GLU A 287 7.37 8.75 2.61
C GLU A 287 8.12 9.93 3.25
N LYS A 288 8.58 9.76 4.48
CA LYS A 288 9.33 10.80 5.20
C LYS A 288 10.74 11.01 4.64
N SER A 289 11.43 9.94 4.24
CA SER A 289 12.84 10.03 3.80
C SER A 289 13.00 10.40 2.33
N THR A 290 12.10 9.95 1.48
CA THR A 290 12.24 10.01 0.01
C THR A 290 12.32 11.43 -0.57
N PRO A 291 11.56 12.45 -0.13
CA PRO A 291 11.67 13.81 -0.68
C PRO A 291 13.08 14.39 -0.58
N ALA A 292 13.80 14.12 0.51
CA ALA A 292 15.19 14.59 0.66
C ALA A 292 16.14 13.91 -0.34
N GLU A 293 15.86 12.66 -0.73
CA GLU A 293 16.63 11.97 -1.76
C GLU A 293 16.39 12.57 -3.14
N PHE A 294 15.16 13.01 -3.46
CA PHE A 294 14.86 13.70 -4.71
C PHE A 294 15.61 15.03 -4.82
N VAL A 295 15.61 15.84 -3.76
CA VAL A 295 16.40 17.07 -3.71
C VAL A 295 17.89 16.79 -3.89
N LYS A 296 18.41 15.73 -3.23
CA LYS A 296 19.81 15.31 -3.39
C LYS A 296 20.13 14.84 -4.80
N ALA A 297 19.15 14.25 -5.49
CA ALA A 297 19.27 13.84 -6.89
C ALA A 297 19.16 15.02 -7.88
N GLY A 298 18.86 16.21 -7.41
CA GLY A 298 18.81 17.43 -8.22
C GLY A 298 17.41 17.92 -8.59
N LEU A 299 16.35 17.25 -8.12
CA LEU A 299 14.97 17.68 -8.40
C LEU A 299 14.63 18.94 -7.60
N THR A 300 13.90 19.86 -8.23
CA THR A 300 13.35 21.03 -7.57
C THR A 300 12.01 20.72 -6.90
N GLU A 301 11.90 20.93 -5.60
CA GLU A 301 10.63 20.82 -4.90
C GLU A 301 9.69 21.97 -5.29
N TRP A 302 8.47 21.63 -5.67
CA TRP A 302 7.38 22.57 -5.83
C TRP A 302 6.37 22.40 -4.72
N LYS A 303 6.42 23.30 -3.75
CA LYS A 303 5.41 23.40 -2.70
C LYS A 303 4.15 24.01 -3.29
N VAL A 304 3.12 23.21 -3.43
CA VAL A 304 1.84 23.66 -4.00
C VAL A 304 1.18 24.65 -3.04
N ASP A 305 0.74 25.78 -3.58
CA ASP A 305 0.05 26.80 -2.79
C ASP A 305 -1.27 26.24 -2.23
N LYS A 306 -1.53 26.54 -0.96
CA LYS A 306 -2.73 26.03 -0.27
C LYS A 306 -4.03 26.53 -0.87
N GLY A 307 -4.05 27.76 -1.37
CA GLY A 307 -5.22 28.36 -2.02
C GLY A 307 -5.49 27.69 -3.37
N GLU A 308 -4.45 27.50 -4.19
CA GLU A 308 -4.57 26.77 -5.46
C GLU A 308 -5.02 25.34 -5.24
N ARG A 309 -4.44 24.65 -4.24
CA ARG A 309 -4.88 23.29 -3.91
C ARG A 309 -6.35 23.25 -3.47
N ALA A 310 -6.80 24.20 -2.68
CA ALA A 310 -8.20 24.28 -2.26
C ALA A 310 -9.16 24.54 -3.44
N GLU A 311 -8.77 25.38 -4.39
CA GLU A 311 -9.53 25.58 -5.63
C GLU A 311 -9.56 24.31 -6.49
N PHE A 312 -8.44 23.60 -6.57
CA PHE A 312 -8.40 22.31 -7.26
C PHE A 312 -9.30 21.27 -6.58
N GLU A 313 -9.32 21.20 -5.26
CA GLU A 313 -10.21 20.31 -4.50
C GLU A 313 -11.69 20.59 -4.79
N LYS A 314 -12.07 21.87 -4.91
CA LYS A 314 -13.45 22.24 -5.30
C LYS A 314 -13.82 21.72 -6.69
N MET A 315 -12.90 21.78 -7.66
CA MET A 315 -13.15 21.32 -9.04
C MET A 315 -13.01 19.80 -9.19
N GLY A 316 -12.03 19.22 -8.55
CA GLY A 316 -11.60 17.83 -8.70
C GLY A 316 -12.13 16.87 -7.63
N GLY A 317 -12.71 17.38 -6.54
CA GLY A 317 -13.26 16.57 -5.45
C GLY A 317 -14.72 16.19 -5.69
N LYS A 318 -15.64 16.88 -5.02
CA LYS A 318 -17.07 16.54 -5.06
C LYS A 318 -17.66 16.37 -6.48
N PRO A 319 -17.33 17.19 -7.48
CA PRO A 319 -17.83 16.96 -8.84
C PRO A 319 -17.38 15.60 -9.41
N VAL A 320 -16.16 15.17 -9.15
CA VAL A 320 -15.66 13.85 -9.59
C VAL A 320 -16.35 12.72 -8.83
N TRP A 321 -16.66 12.91 -7.54
CA TRP A 321 -17.39 11.92 -6.73
C TRP A 321 -18.82 11.69 -7.28
N GLU A 322 -19.51 12.78 -7.62
CA GLU A 322 -20.85 12.74 -8.19
C GLU A 322 -20.86 12.08 -9.58
N ASP A 323 -19.86 12.41 -10.42
CA ASP A 323 -19.71 11.81 -11.75
C ASP A 323 -19.38 10.29 -11.63
N TRP A 324 -18.58 9.89 -10.65
CA TRP A 324 -18.32 8.49 -10.35
C TRP A 324 -19.59 7.75 -9.90
N ALA A 325 -20.38 8.34 -8.99
CA ALA A 325 -21.65 7.74 -8.56
C ALA A 325 -22.60 7.52 -9.75
N LYS A 326 -22.77 8.53 -10.63
CA LYS A 326 -23.55 8.38 -11.86
C LYS A 326 -22.99 7.31 -12.81
N ALA A 327 -21.68 7.11 -12.84
CA ALA A 327 -21.08 6.03 -13.63
C ALA A 327 -21.41 4.67 -13.02
N MET A 328 -21.43 4.54 -11.70
CA MET A 328 -21.88 3.31 -11.01
C MET A 328 -23.35 3.00 -11.31
N ASP A 329 -24.22 4.01 -11.32
CA ASP A 329 -25.64 3.82 -11.70
C ASP A 329 -25.78 3.22 -13.11
N LYS A 330 -24.97 3.67 -14.07
CA LYS A 330 -24.95 3.11 -15.44
C LYS A 330 -24.47 1.66 -15.52
N GLU A 331 -23.65 1.24 -14.55
CA GLU A 331 -23.21 -0.14 -14.44
C GLU A 331 -24.18 -1.03 -13.64
N GLY A 332 -25.31 -0.47 -13.18
CA GLY A 332 -26.36 -1.18 -12.46
C GLY A 332 -26.14 -1.28 -10.96
N TYR A 333 -25.25 -0.45 -10.39
CA TYR A 333 -25.10 -0.28 -8.95
C TYR A 333 -25.93 0.93 -8.47
N ASP A 334 -26.16 1.04 -7.17
CA ASP A 334 -26.59 2.28 -6.53
C ASP A 334 -25.34 3.11 -6.19
N GLY A 335 -24.99 4.05 -7.09
CA GLY A 335 -23.79 4.87 -6.94
C GLY A 335 -23.84 5.81 -5.73
N GLN A 336 -25.05 6.27 -5.35
CA GLN A 336 -25.25 7.12 -4.18
C GLN A 336 -25.11 6.32 -2.87
N ASP A 337 -25.60 5.09 -2.81
CA ASP A 337 -25.40 4.20 -1.67
C ASP A 337 -23.92 3.87 -1.47
N LEU A 338 -23.20 3.55 -2.55
CA LEU A 338 -21.76 3.34 -2.52
C LEU A 338 -21.02 4.57 -2.01
N LEU A 339 -21.32 5.77 -2.52
CA LEU A 339 -20.69 7.01 -2.10
C LEU A 339 -21.00 7.31 -0.61
N LYS A 340 -22.24 7.13 -0.20
CA LYS A 340 -22.67 7.28 1.19
C LYS A 340 -21.94 6.31 2.12
N SER A 341 -21.72 5.06 1.67
CA SER A 341 -21.01 4.06 2.46
C SER A 341 -19.53 4.42 2.68
N ILE A 342 -18.88 5.05 1.69
CA ILE A 342 -17.52 5.58 1.83
C ILE A 342 -17.48 6.66 2.92
N PHE A 343 -18.37 7.65 2.85
CA PHE A 343 -18.39 8.74 3.82
C PHE A 343 -18.82 8.27 5.22
N ALA A 344 -19.71 7.29 5.32
CA ALA A 344 -20.07 6.66 6.60
C ALA A 344 -18.85 5.95 7.23
N ALA A 345 -18.05 5.25 6.42
CA ALA A 345 -16.81 4.63 6.88
C ALA A 345 -15.79 5.68 7.34
N ILE A 346 -15.63 6.78 6.60
CA ILE A 346 -14.75 7.91 6.95
C ILE A 346 -15.19 8.53 8.30
N GLU A 347 -16.46 8.85 8.46
CA GLU A 347 -16.98 9.45 9.69
C GLU A 347 -16.82 8.50 10.89
N LYS A 348 -17.13 7.21 10.70
CA LYS A 348 -16.97 6.19 11.75
C LYS A 348 -15.52 6.10 12.26
N HIS A 349 -14.54 6.32 11.41
CA HIS A 349 -13.12 6.12 11.72
C HIS A 349 -12.31 7.42 11.81
N LYS A 350 -12.98 8.59 11.88
CA LYS A 350 -12.31 9.89 11.95
C LYS A 350 -11.39 10.08 13.16
N ALA A 351 -11.65 9.37 14.25
CA ALA A 351 -10.79 9.40 15.44
C ALA A 351 -9.40 8.76 15.22
N LEU A 352 -9.20 8.03 14.11
CA LEU A 352 -7.91 7.45 13.70
C LEU A 352 -7.13 8.40 12.77
N ALA A 353 -7.59 9.62 12.53
CA ALA A 353 -6.86 10.62 11.75
C ALA A 353 -5.59 11.05 12.51
N ASP A 354 -4.45 10.99 11.84
CA ASP A 354 -3.13 11.44 12.35
C ASP A 354 -2.96 12.95 12.21
#